data_0f0cdc04bc517a995aca2f56215b4ec2
#
_entry.id   0f0cdc04bc517a995aca2f56215b4ec2
#
_cell.length_a   1.000
_cell.length_b   1.000
_cell.length_c   1.000
_cell.angle_alpha   90.00
_cell.angle_beta   90.00
_cell.angle_gamma   90.00
#
_symmetry.space_group_name_H-M   'P 1'
#
loop_
_entity.id
_entity.type
_entity.pdbx_description
1 polymer ?
#
loop_
_entity_poly.entity_id
_entity_poly.type
_entity_poly.pdbx_seq_one_letter_code
_entity_poly.pdbx_strand_id
1 'polypeptide(L)'
;MARFQGLIGIVLILMIAFLFSNNKKRINYRLVLSGLALQLTIGILILKIPAITRFFQILGKGMGKIEEFARQGAAFVYGGVAAMGPAGATDFTNGGFVFAFNVTATIILVCVLVALFYHFGIMQRIISVIAKAMNFIMRVSGAEALSNVASAFVGQVEAQVMIRPYLPTMTKSEILASMSGSLACIAGGILVVYANMGAQAGMDLAPKLITASLMAAPGALVIAKILFPETEVSQTMGRSEERRVGKECLRLCRSRWSPYH
;
A
#
# COMPACT_ATOMS: atom_id res chain seq x y z
N MET A 1 19.58 1.99 -24.53
CA MET A 1 19.51 0.59 -24.05
C MET A 1 18.73 0.43 -22.73
N ALA A 2 18.87 1.34 -21.78
CA ALA A 2 18.20 1.24 -20.46
C ALA A 2 16.66 1.13 -20.48
N ARG A 3 15.99 1.69 -21.49
CA ARG A 3 14.51 1.65 -21.59
C ARG A 3 13.93 0.26 -21.92
N PHE A 4 14.68 -0.60 -22.58
CA PHE A 4 14.24 -1.96 -22.92
C PHE A 4 14.51 -2.98 -21.80
N GLN A 5 15.43 -2.68 -20.88
CA GLN A 5 15.73 -3.56 -19.74
C GLN A 5 14.52 -3.78 -18.83
N GLY A 6 13.69 -2.74 -18.62
CA GLY A 6 12.47 -2.86 -17.82
C GLY A 6 11.42 -3.80 -18.45
N LEU A 7 11.27 -3.76 -19.77
CA LEU A 7 10.35 -4.66 -20.48
C LEU A 7 10.81 -6.12 -20.40
N ILE A 8 12.12 -6.34 -20.59
CA ILE A 8 12.74 -7.67 -20.46
C ILE A 8 12.52 -8.19 -19.04
N GLY A 9 12.71 -7.33 -18.00
CA GLY A 9 12.47 -7.68 -16.61
C GLY A 9 11.02 -8.11 -16.34
N ILE A 10 10.04 -7.38 -16.86
CA ILE A 10 8.61 -7.73 -16.72
C ILE A 10 8.33 -9.09 -17.35
N VAL A 11 8.79 -9.32 -18.59
CA VAL A 11 8.60 -10.59 -19.30
C VAL A 11 9.25 -11.75 -18.54
N LEU A 12 10.45 -11.54 -18.01
CA LEU A 12 11.19 -12.56 -17.25
C LEU A 12 10.43 -12.93 -15.95
N ILE A 13 9.95 -11.94 -15.21
CA ILE A 13 9.17 -12.17 -13.98
C ILE A 13 7.87 -12.92 -14.30
N LEU A 14 7.15 -12.53 -15.35
CA LEU A 14 5.93 -13.21 -15.77
C LEU A 14 6.22 -14.66 -16.24
N MET A 15 7.33 -14.89 -16.91
CA MET A 15 7.77 -16.23 -17.32
C MET A 15 8.06 -17.10 -16.10
N ILE A 16 8.78 -16.58 -15.10
CA ILE A 16 9.03 -17.29 -13.84
C ILE A 16 7.71 -17.61 -13.15
N ALA A 17 6.80 -16.64 -13.00
CA ALA A 17 5.49 -16.87 -12.41
C ALA A 17 4.69 -17.95 -13.15
N PHE A 18 4.76 -17.97 -14.49
CA PHE A 18 4.12 -18.99 -15.32
C PHE A 18 4.74 -20.37 -15.13
N LEU A 19 6.06 -20.46 -14.98
CA LEU A 19 6.75 -21.74 -14.71
C LEU A 19 6.29 -22.36 -13.39
N PHE A 20 6.15 -21.54 -12.34
CA PHE A 20 5.70 -21.96 -11.01
C PHE A 20 4.17 -22.02 -10.85
N SER A 21 3.41 -21.80 -11.91
CA SER A 21 1.96 -21.86 -11.87
C SER A 21 1.44 -23.27 -11.57
N ASN A 22 0.53 -23.33 -10.59
CA ASN A 22 -0.11 -24.57 -10.17
C ASN A 22 -1.03 -25.18 -11.26
N ASN A 23 -1.68 -24.35 -12.08
CA ASN A 23 -2.56 -24.82 -13.16
C ASN A 23 -2.49 -23.93 -14.39
N LYS A 24 -1.52 -24.21 -15.28
CA LYS A 24 -1.22 -23.42 -16.48
C LYS A 24 -2.40 -23.28 -17.45
N LYS A 25 -3.33 -24.26 -17.47
CA LYS A 25 -4.48 -24.27 -18.41
C LYS A 25 -5.63 -23.36 -17.96
N ARG A 26 -5.68 -22.99 -16.69
CA ARG A 26 -6.76 -22.19 -16.10
C ARG A 26 -6.38 -20.73 -15.85
N ILE A 27 -5.23 -20.29 -16.37
CA ILE A 27 -4.80 -18.90 -16.26
C ILE A 27 -5.74 -18.01 -17.07
N ASN A 28 -6.31 -17.01 -16.41
CA ASN A 28 -7.19 -16.03 -17.05
C ASN A 28 -6.33 -14.92 -17.71
N TYR A 29 -5.97 -15.11 -18.97
CA TYR A 29 -5.14 -14.15 -19.73
C TYR A 29 -5.77 -12.75 -19.80
N ARG A 30 -7.11 -12.66 -19.77
CA ARG A 30 -7.80 -11.37 -19.75
C ARG A 30 -7.48 -10.59 -18.47
N LEU A 31 -7.46 -11.26 -17.32
CA LEU A 31 -7.10 -10.64 -16.04
C LEU A 31 -5.63 -10.21 -16.05
N VAL A 32 -4.74 -11.05 -16.54
CA VAL A 32 -3.30 -10.74 -16.64
C VAL A 32 -3.08 -9.50 -17.52
N LEU A 33 -3.71 -9.48 -18.69
CA LEU A 33 -3.57 -8.36 -19.63
C LEU A 33 -4.19 -7.08 -19.09
N SER A 34 -5.39 -7.15 -18.47
CA SER A 34 -6.05 -5.99 -17.87
C SER A 34 -5.27 -5.44 -16.67
N GLY A 35 -4.66 -6.31 -15.85
CA GLY A 35 -3.83 -5.87 -14.72
C GLY A 35 -2.52 -5.22 -15.17
N LEU A 36 -1.84 -5.78 -16.17
CA LEU A 36 -0.65 -5.17 -16.76
C LEU A 36 -0.99 -3.84 -17.46
N ALA A 37 -2.10 -3.79 -18.19
CA ALA A 37 -2.57 -2.55 -18.83
C ALA A 37 -2.88 -1.48 -17.77
N LEU A 38 -3.55 -1.85 -16.67
CA LEU A 38 -3.83 -0.94 -15.57
C LEU A 38 -2.53 -0.43 -14.93
N GLN A 39 -1.56 -1.32 -14.66
CA GLN A 39 -0.26 -0.95 -14.10
C GLN A 39 0.50 0.03 -15.01
N LEU A 40 0.56 -0.26 -16.31
CA LEU A 40 1.19 0.62 -17.29
C LEU A 40 0.46 1.96 -17.41
N THR A 41 -0.89 1.93 -17.42
CA THR A 41 -1.70 3.13 -17.48
C THR A 41 -1.46 4.04 -16.27
N ILE A 42 -1.44 3.49 -15.06
CA ILE A 42 -1.12 4.23 -13.84
C ILE A 42 0.29 4.84 -13.95
N GLY A 43 1.29 4.07 -14.37
CA GLY A 43 2.67 4.56 -14.55
C GLY A 43 2.77 5.70 -15.56
N ILE A 44 2.15 5.55 -16.74
CA ILE A 44 2.15 6.57 -17.78
C ILE A 44 1.38 7.82 -17.33
N LEU A 45 0.23 7.63 -16.67
CA LEU A 45 -0.61 8.71 -16.17
C LEU A 45 0.15 9.59 -15.16
N ILE A 46 0.85 8.97 -14.22
CA ILE A 46 1.63 9.69 -13.19
C ILE A 46 2.85 10.38 -13.79
N LEU A 47 3.53 9.74 -14.75
CA LEU A 47 4.76 10.27 -15.36
C LEU A 47 4.47 11.36 -16.40
N LYS A 48 3.37 11.28 -17.15
CA LYS A 48 3.09 12.19 -18.27
C LYS A 48 2.16 13.34 -17.95
N ILE A 49 1.27 13.20 -16.96
CA ILE A 49 0.30 14.25 -16.64
C ILE A 49 0.84 15.15 -15.52
N PRO A 50 1.22 16.41 -15.84
CA PRO A 50 1.84 17.30 -14.85
C PRO A 50 0.89 17.64 -13.69
N ALA A 51 -0.42 17.63 -13.91
CA ALA A 51 -1.40 17.83 -12.84
C ALA A 51 -1.35 16.71 -11.79
N ILE A 52 -1.21 15.46 -12.22
CA ILE A 52 -1.12 14.30 -11.34
C ILE A 52 0.23 14.30 -10.62
N THR A 53 1.31 14.58 -11.33
CA THR A 53 2.63 14.72 -10.72
C THR A 53 2.63 15.81 -9.64
N ARG A 54 1.99 16.96 -9.89
CA ARG A 54 1.83 18.03 -8.89
C ARG A 54 1.03 17.56 -7.68
N PHE A 55 -0.05 16.81 -7.88
CA PHE A 55 -0.83 16.24 -6.78
C PHE A 55 0.04 15.35 -5.89
N PHE A 56 0.84 14.44 -6.47
CA PHE A 56 1.76 13.59 -5.71
C PHE A 56 2.88 14.38 -5.03
N GLN A 57 3.36 15.46 -5.66
CA GLN A 57 4.33 16.36 -5.02
C GLN A 57 3.74 17.10 -3.83
N ILE A 58 2.48 17.56 -3.91
CA ILE A 58 1.78 18.18 -2.78
C ILE A 58 1.60 17.17 -1.65
N LEU A 59 1.23 15.94 -1.98
CA LEU A 59 1.11 14.86 -1.01
C LEU A 59 2.47 14.56 -0.34
N GLY A 60 3.54 14.50 -1.12
CA GLY A 60 4.91 14.32 -0.61
C GLY A 60 5.35 15.47 0.32
N LYS A 61 5.03 16.71 -0.04
CA LYS A 61 5.28 17.88 0.85
C LYS A 61 4.47 17.79 2.15
N GLY A 62 3.22 17.30 2.07
CA GLY A 62 2.40 17.02 3.25
C GLY A 62 3.05 16.01 4.18
N MET A 63 3.60 14.93 3.60
CA MET A 63 4.35 13.91 4.36
C MET A 63 5.59 14.50 5.04
N GLY A 64 6.34 15.37 4.36
CA GLY A 64 7.48 16.07 4.95
C GLY A 64 7.10 16.96 6.14
N LYS A 65 5.93 17.61 6.11
CA LYS A 65 5.41 18.36 7.25
C LYS A 65 5.03 17.47 8.43
N ILE A 66 4.40 16.33 8.16
CA ILE A 66 4.06 15.35 9.21
C ILE A 66 5.33 14.91 9.95
N GLU A 67 6.40 14.66 9.20
CA GLU A 67 7.67 14.30 9.76
C GLU A 67 8.31 15.43 10.57
N GLU A 68 8.26 16.67 10.07
CA GLU A 68 8.71 17.84 10.83
C GLU A 68 8.04 17.92 12.21
N PHE A 69 6.71 17.69 12.27
CA PHE A 69 5.98 17.63 13.54
C PHE A 69 6.41 16.45 14.42
N ALA A 70 6.62 15.26 13.81
CA ALA A 70 7.14 14.11 14.55
C ALA A 70 8.49 14.40 15.18
N ARG A 71 9.37 15.07 14.44
CA ARG A 71 10.70 15.47 14.89
C ARG A 71 10.65 16.47 16.03
N GLN A 72 9.79 17.47 15.94
CA GLN A 72 9.60 18.44 17.03
C GLN A 72 9.08 17.74 18.30
N GLY A 73 8.14 16.80 18.16
CA GLY A 73 7.67 15.98 19.28
C GLY A 73 8.76 15.08 19.84
N ALA A 74 9.58 14.46 19.00
CA ALA A 74 10.72 13.66 19.43
C ALA A 74 11.77 14.50 20.18
N ALA A 75 12.09 15.69 19.69
CA ALA A 75 13.01 16.61 20.35
C ALA A 75 12.49 17.05 21.73
N PHE A 76 11.18 17.23 21.88
CA PHE A 76 10.57 17.54 23.16
C PHE A 76 10.69 16.40 24.18
N VAL A 77 10.44 15.14 23.73
CA VAL A 77 10.45 13.96 24.62
C VAL A 77 11.85 13.46 24.92
N TYR A 78 12.71 13.39 23.91
CA TYR A 78 14.04 12.78 24.00
C TYR A 78 15.19 13.80 24.10
N GLY A 79 14.88 15.09 24.04
CA GLY A 79 15.87 16.16 24.16
C GLY A 79 16.95 16.12 23.08
N GLY A 80 18.19 16.35 23.47
CA GLY A 80 19.33 16.42 22.57
C GLY A 80 19.64 15.13 21.77
N VAL A 81 19.15 13.97 22.26
CA VAL A 81 19.35 12.69 21.56
C VAL A 81 18.52 12.60 20.27
N ALA A 82 17.38 13.30 20.22
CA ALA A 82 16.54 13.41 19.03
C ALA A 82 16.76 14.74 18.26
N ALA A 83 17.54 15.65 18.81
CA ALA A 83 17.94 16.89 18.15
C ALA A 83 18.94 16.58 17.03
N MET A 84 18.51 16.72 15.81
CA MET A 84 19.10 16.07 14.64
C MET A 84 20.20 16.87 13.99
N GLY A 85 21.33 16.19 13.80
CA GLY A 85 22.23 16.44 12.68
C GLY A 85 21.73 15.78 11.38
N PRO A 86 22.29 16.13 10.21
CA PRO A 86 21.99 15.46 8.95
C PRO A 86 22.28 13.96 9.04
N ALA A 87 21.51 13.14 8.27
CA ALA A 87 21.73 11.69 8.22
C ALA A 87 23.18 11.38 7.84
N GLY A 88 23.89 10.70 8.76
CA GLY A 88 25.31 10.42 8.61
C GLY A 88 26.25 11.14 9.58
N ALA A 89 25.75 12.11 10.37
CA ALA A 89 26.52 12.68 11.46
C ALA A 89 26.61 11.65 12.61
N THR A 90 27.80 11.12 12.82
CA THR A 90 28.11 10.17 13.88
C THR A 90 28.44 10.81 15.22
N ASP A 91 28.36 12.12 15.29
CA ASP A 91 28.78 12.90 16.43
C ASP A 91 27.61 13.10 17.40
N PHE A 92 27.52 12.23 18.41
CA PHE A 92 26.51 12.26 19.45
C PHE A 92 26.55 13.55 20.30
N THR A 93 27.64 14.30 20.28
CA THR A 93 27.81 15.57 21.02
C THR A 93 27.10 16.74 20.33
N ASN A 94 26.85 16.66 19.01
CA ASN A 94 26.23 17.69 18.19
C ASN A 94 24.90 17.28 17.56
N GLY A 95 24.17 16.34 18.17
CA GLY A 95 22.85 15.89 17.66
C GLY A 95 22.95 14.91 16.49
N GLY A 96 23.66 13.80 16.64
CA GLY A 96 23.73 12.75 15.65
C GLY A 96 22.35 12.12 15.38
N PHE A 97 22.12 11.64 14.14
CA PHE A 97 20.89 10.95 13.78
C PHE A 97 20.80 9.59 14.48
N VAL A 98 19.99 9.50 15.52
CA VAL A 98 19.69 8.22 16.17
C VAL A 98 18.43 7.64 15.54
N PHE A 99 18.62 6.65 14.67
CA PHE A 99 17.55 6.01 13.90
C PHE A 99 16.36 5.58 14.77
N ALA A 100 16.64 4.94 15.92
CA ALA A 100 15.60 4.43 16.80
C ALA A 100 14.62 5.53 17.27
N PHE A 101 15.11 6.67 17.73
CA PHE A 101 14.26 7.72 18.28
C PHE A 101 13.52 8.49 17.18
N ASN A 102 14.19 8.79 16.08
CA ASN A 102 13.61 9.57 15.00
C ASN A 102 12.56 8.78 14.20
N VAL A 103 12.89 7.54 13.84
CA VAL A 103 11.98 6.68 13.08
C VAL A 103 10.78 6.26 13.92
N THR A 104 10.99 5.93 15.19
CA THR A 104 9.89 5.53 16.09
C THR A 104 8.89 6.67 16.30
N ALA A 105 9.35 7.90 16.51
CA ALA A 105 8.47 9.06 16.66
C ALA A 105 7.62 9.29 15.40
N THR A 106 8.23 9.19 14.22
CA THR A 106 7.52 9.31 12.94
C THR A 106 6.48 8.22 12.77
N ILE A 107 6.82 6.96 13.07
CA ILE A 107 5.88 5.83 12.98
C ILE A 107 4.70 6.04 13.93
N ILE A 108 4.94 6.42 15.19
CA ILE A 108 3.87 6.65 16.18
C ILE A 108 2.91 7.74 15.66
N LEU A 109 3.43 8.88 15.22
CA LEU A 109 2.58 9.98 14.72
C LEU A 109 1.77 9.55 13.50
N VAL A 110 2.39 8.86 12.55
CA VAL A 110 1.68 8.38 11.34
C VAL A 110 0.63 7.34 11.70
N CYS A 111 0.91 6.40 12.61
CA CYS A 111 -0.08 5.43 13.08
C CYS A 111 -1.29 6.11 13.73
N VAL A 112 -1.07 7.14 14.55
CA VAL A 112 -2.15 7.94 15.15
C VAL A 112 -2.97 8.64 14.07
N LEU A 113 -2.33 9.29 13.09
CA LEU A 113 -3.03 9.94 11.98
C LEU A 113 -3.85 8.96 11.14
N VAL A 114 -3.29 7.82 10.81
CA VAL A 114 -3.99 6.76 10.07
C VAL A 114 -5.20 6.27 10.88
N ALA A 115 -5.05 6.01 12.17
CA ALA A 115 -6.15 5.61 13.05
C ALA A 115 -7.26 6.67 13.10
N LEU A 116 -6.88 7.95 13.10
CA LEU A 116 -7.81 9.08 13.10
C LEU A 116 -8.57 9.18 11.78
N PHE A 117 -7.90 9.04 10.62
CA PHE A 117 -8.55 8.97 9.31
C PHE A 117 -9.47 7.75 9.15
N TYR A 118 -9.13 6.63 9.80
CA TYR A 118 -10.00 5.47 9.91
C TYR A 118 -11.25 5.78 10.72
N HIS A 119 -11.09 6.43 11.86
CA HIS A 119 -12.22 6.82 12.72
C HIS A 119 -13.22 7.73 11.98
N PHE A 120 -12.73 8.69 11.21
CA PHE A 120 -13.56 9.57 10.38
C PHE A 120 -14.15 8.89 9.14
N GLY A 121 -13.77 7.67 8.83
CA GLY A 121 -14.25 6.94 7.66
C GLY A 121 -13.71 7.44 6.31
N ILE A 122 -12.77 8.38 6.32
CA ILE A 122 -12.18 8.96 5.11
C ILE A 122 -11.39 7.90 4.35
N MET A 123 -10.53 7.17 5.07
CA MET A 123 -9.67 6.13 4.49
C MET A 123 -10.50 5.03 3.83
N GLN A 124 -11.58 4.58 4.48
CA GLN A 124 -12.47 3.53 3.96
C GLN A 124 -13.14 3.96 2.64
N ARG A 125 -13.53 5.23 2.51
CA ARG A 125 -14.12 5.75 1.26
C ARG A 125 -13.11 5.74 0.13
N ILE A 126 -11.88 6.18 0.38
CA ILE A 126 -10.81 6.20 -0.63
C ILE A 126 -10.52 4.77 -1.09
N ILE A 127 -10.29 3.86 -0.15
CA ILE A 127 -10.00 2.45 -0.44
C ILE A 127 -11.16 1.81 -1.22
N SER A 128 -12.41 2.04 -0.81
CA SER A 128 -13.59 1.49 -1.48
C SER A 128 -13.71 1.95 -2.92
N VAL A 129 -13.49 3.23 -3.20
CA VAL A 129 -13.55 3.76 -4.58
C VAL A 129 -12.49 3.12 -5.47
N ILE A 130 -11.25 3.02 -4.99
CA ILE A 130 -10.15 2.43 -5.75
C ILE A 130 -10.36 0.91 -5.93
N ALA A 131 -10.82 0.21 -4.88
CA ALA A 131 -11.14 -1.22 -4.95
C ALA A 131 -12.26 -1.51 -5.96
N LYS A 132 -13.29 -0.64 -6.03
CA LYS A 132 -14.34 -0.73 -7.07
C LYS A 132 -13.80 -0.59 -8.47
N ALA A 133 -12.95 0.41 -8.69
CA ALA A 133 -12.32 0.61 -9.99
C ALA A 133 -11.49 -0.62 -10.39
N MET A 134 -10.72 -1.17 -9.46
CA MET A 134 -9.89 -2.35 -9.70
C MET A 134 -10.73 -3.61 -9.96
N ASN A 135 -11.81 -3.82 -9.18
CA ASN A 135 -12.76 -4.90 -9.42
C ASN A 135 -13.42 -4.79 -10.81
N PHE A 136 -13.85 -3.60 -11.19
CA PHE A 136 -14.48 -3.36 -12.50
C PHE A 136 -13.52 -3.63 -13.67
N ILE A 137 -12.27 -3.18 -13.57
CA ILE A 137 -11.26 -3.32 -14.64
C ILE A 137 -10.74 -4.75 -14.72
N MET A 138 -10.35 -5.32 -13.61
CA MET A 138 -9.67 -6.63 -13.54
C MET A 138 -10.66 -7.79 -13.34
N ARG A 139 -11.91 -7.51 -12.96
CA ARG A 139 -12.93 -8.52 -12.62
C ARG A 139 -12.45 -9.52 -11.57
N VAL A 140 -11.79 -9.00 -10.56
CA VAL A 140 -11.34 -9.73 -9.37
C VAL A 140 -12.42 -9.68 -8.28
N SER A 141 -12.31 -10.48 -7.24
CA SER A 141 -13.29 -10.44 -6.15
C SER A 141 -13.19 -9.15 -5.33
N GLY A 142 -14.29 -8.77 -4.68
CA GLY A 142 -14.32 -7.56 -3.85
C GLY A 142 -13.36 -7.64 -2.67
N ALA A 143 -13.24 -8.81 -2.03
CA ALA A 143 -12.37 -9.01 -0.87
C ALA A 143 -10.88 -8.90 -1.24
N GLU A 144 -10.44 -9.50 -2.36
CA GLU A 144 -9.05 -9.41 -2.79
C GLU A 144 -8.68 -8.02 -3.31
N ALA A 145 -9.58 -7.35 -4.05
CA ALA A 145 -9.37 -5.97 -4.47
C ALA A 145 -9.26 -5.03 -3.26
N LEU A 146 -10.15 -5.19 -2.28
CA LEU A 146 -10.14 -4.40 -1.05
C LEU A 146 -8.84 -4.58 -0.26
N SER A 147 -8.41 -5.82 -0.07
CA SER A 147 -7.17 -6.14 0.66
C SER A 147 -5.94 -5.54 -0.02
N ASN A 148 -5.80 -5.72 -1.33
CA ASN A 148 -4.65 -5.22 -2.08
C ASN A 148 -4.58 -3.69 -2.07
N VAL A 149 -5.71 -3.01 -2.27
CA VAL A 149 -5.76 -1.54 -2.22
C VAL A 149 -5.52 -1.04 -0.80
N ALA A 150 -6.13 -1.67 0.21
CA ALA A 150 -5.92 -1.29 1.59
C ALA A 150 -4.44 -1.41 2.00
N SER A 151 -3.76 -2.48 1.57
CA SER A 151 -2.34 -2.70 1.86
C SER A 151 -1.44 -1.59 1.34
N ALA A 152 -1.78 -0.97 0.20
CA ALA A 152 -1.02 0.13 -0.38
C ALA A 152 -1.10 1.44 0.43
N PHE A 153 -2.14 1.64 1.24
CA PHE A 153 -2.35 2.87 1.99
C PHE A 153 -2.11 2.72 3.49
N VAL A 154 -2.64 1.67 4.08
CA VAL A 154 -2.70 1.53 5.54
C VAL A 154 -1.57 0.66 6.07
N GLY A 155 -1.35 -0.45 5.42
CA GLY A 155 -0.37 -1.43 5.82
C GLY A 155 -0.91 -2.85 5.71
N GLN A 156 0.02 -3.80 5.74
CA GLN A 156 -0.32 -5.21 5.50
C GLN A 156 -1.20 -5.81 6.61
N VAL A 157 -0.97 -5.44 7.86
CA VAL A 157 -1.72 -6.03 9.00
C VAL A 157 -3.15 -5.48 9.03
N GLU A 158 -3.31 -4.19 8.92
CA GLU A 158 -4.60 -3.50 8.94
C GLU A 158 -5.48 -3.95 7.77
N ALA A 159 -4.88 -4.11 6.59
CA ALA A 159 -5.59 -4.60 5.41
C ALA A 159 -6.16 -6.02 5.62
N GLN A 160 -5.41 -6.91 6.28
CA GLN A 160 -5.90 -8.26 6.59
C GLN A 160 -7.01 -8.24 7.65
N VAL A 161 -6.94 -7.34 8.62
CA VAL A 161 -8.02 -7.16 9.61
C VAL A 161 -9.31 -6.72 8.92
N MET A 162 -9.24 -5.89 7.88
CA MET A 162 -10.43 -5.45 7.12
C MET A 162 -11.14 -6.58 6.41
N ILE A 163 -10.42 -7.56 5.88
CA ILE A 163 -11.01 -8.71 5.16
C ILE A 163 -11.30 -9.90 6.06
N ARG A 164 -11.00 -9.82 7.36
CA ARG A 164 -11.22 -10.90 8.33
C ARG A 164 -12.61 -11.55 8.26
N PRO A 165 -13.72 -10.82 8.09
CA PRO A 165 -15.06 -11.41 7.99
C PRO A 165 -15.23 -12.30 6.75
N TYR A 166 -14.44 -12.09 5.70
CA TYR A 166 -14.53 -12.82 4.43
C TYR A 166 -13.58 -14.01 4.35
N LEU A 167 -12.55 -14.08 5.20
CA LEU A 167 -11.54 -15.15 5.19
C LEU A 167 -12.14 -16.56 5.14
N PRO A 168 -13.22 -16.92 5.88
CA PRO A 168 -13.78 -18.26 5.82
C PRO A 168 -14.41 -18.60 4.47
N THR A 169 -14.77 -17.61 3.66
CA THR A 169 -15.45 -17.78 2.36
C THR A 169 -14.54 -17.53 1.18
N MET A 170 -13.29 -17.11 1.43
CA MET A 170 -12.29 -16.85 0.39
C MET A 170 -11.70 -18.14 -0.16
N THR A 171 -11.48 -18.16 -1.47
CA THR A 171 -10.77 -19.25 -2.14
C THR A 171 -9.26 -19.17 -1.86
N LYS A 172 -8.55 -20.28 -2.08
CA LYS A 172 -7.08 -20.31 -1.94
C LYS A 172 -6.40 -19.28 -2.85
N SER A 173 -6.94 -19.08 -4.05
CA SER A 173 -6.45 -18.06 -4.99
C SER A 173 -6.63 -16.65 -4.47
N GLU A 174 -7.78 -16.33 -3.85
CA GLU A 174 -8.05 -15.01 -3.24
C GLU A 174 -7.16 -14.76 -2.04
N ILE A 175 -6.93 -15.76 -1.19
CA ILE A 175 -6.03 -15.66 -0.04
C ILE A 175 -4.61 -15.36 -0.52
N LEU A 176 -4.10 -16.11 -1.50
CA LEU A 176 -2.77 -15.85 -2.06
C LEU A 176 -2.67 -14.45 -2.68
N ALA A 177 -3.71 -14.00 -3.38
CA ALA A 177 -3.76 -12.66 -3.95
C ALA A 177 -3.69 -11.58 -2.87
N SER A 178 -4.42 -11.75 -1.78
CA SER A 178 -4.39 -10.86 -0.63
C SER A 178 -3.02 -10.82 0.06
N MET A 179 -2.40 -12.00 0.28
CA MET A 179 -1.06 -12.11 0.88
C MET A 179 0.00 -11.47 -0.02
N SER A 180 -0.03 -11.74 -1.33
CA SER A 180 0.91 -11.17 -2.30
C SER A 180 0.83 -9.65 -2.35
N GLY A 181 -0.38 -9.09 -2.33
CA GLY A 181 -0.58 -7.64 -2.29
C GLY A 181 -0.05 -7.00 -1.02
N SER A 182 -0.27 -7.66 0.12
CA SER A 182 0.23 -7.18 1.41
C SER A 182 1.76 -7.15 1.47
N LEU A 183 2.42 -8.12 0.86
CA LEU A 183 3.89 -8.19 0.81
C LEU A 183 4.50 -7.25 -0.24
N ALA A 184 3.78 -6.94 -1.31
CA ALA A 184 4.27 -6.11 -2.40
C ALA A 184 4.16 -4.60 -2.12
N CYS A 185 3.22 -4.19 -1.27
CA CYS A 185 2.94 -2.78 -0.97
C CYS A 185 3.76 -2.28 0.21
N ILE A 186 4.09 -0.99 0.18
CA ILE A 186 4.79 -0.31 1.28
C ILE A 186 3.73 0.32 2.19
N ALA A 187 3.76 0.01 3.47
CA ALA A 187 2.88 0.65 4.45
C ALA A 187 3.11 2.16 4.52
N GLY A 188 2.02 2.94 4.62
CA GLY A 188 2.07 4.41 4.60
C GLY A 188 3.01 5.01 5.64
N GLY A 189 3.10 4.42 6.85
CA GLY A 189 4.03 4.87 7.90
C GLY A 189 5.50 4.73 7.50
N ILE A 190 5.88 3.58 6.96
CA ILE A 190 7.26 3.33 6.52
C ILE A 190 7.60 4.13 5.25
N LEU A 191 6.59 4.37 4.39
CA LEU A 191 6.78 5.19 3.19
C LEU A 191 7.22 6.62 3.55
N VAL A 192 6.66 7.21 4.62
CA VAL A 192 7.09 8.53 5.12
C VAL A 192 8.55 8.49 5.55
N VAL A 193 8.96 7.46 6.30
CA VAL A 193 10.35 7.29 6.75
C VAL A 193 11.31 7.20 5.56
N TYR A 194 11.01 6.39 4.55
CA TYR A 194 11.85 6.26 3.36
C TYR A 194 11.91 7.55 2.52
N ALA A 195 10.78 8.25 2.40
CA ALA A 195 10.73 9.52 1.71
C ALA A 195 11.66 10.55 2.35
N ASN A 196 11.72 10.54 3.67
CA ASN A 196 12.56 11.41 4.46
C ASN A 196 14.04 11.08 4.34
N MET A 197 14.41 9.81 4.51
CA MET A 197 15.78 9.37 4.28
C MET A 197 16.27 9.78 2.89
N GLY A 198 15.39 9.70 1.88
CA GLY A 198 15.68 10.18 0.54
C GLY A 198 15.88 11.69 0.47
N ALA A 199 15.04 12.47 1.15
CA ALA A 199 15.15 13.93 1.19
C ALA A 199 16.45 14.39 1.84
N GLN A 200 16.88 13.71 2.91
CA GLN A 200 18.18 13.96 3.55
C GLN A 200 19.38 13.65 2.62
N ALA A 201 19.21 12.68 1.72
CA ALA A 201 20.19 12.37 0.67
C ALA A 201 20.05 13.29 -0.56
N GLY A 202 19.24 14.34 -0.53
CA GLY A 202 19.01 15.25 -1.64
C GLY A 202 18.14 14.70 -2.77
N MET A 203 17.42 13.59 -2.51
CA MET A 203 16.56 12.93 -3.48
C MET A 203 15.08 13.06 -3.11
N ASP A 204 14.24 13.59 -4.01
CA ASP A 204 12.79 13.57 -3.83
C ASP A 204 12.23 12.18 -4.16
N LEU A 205 12.19 11.31 -3.14
CA LEU A 205 11.70 9.94 -3.28
C LEU A 205 10.20 9.80 -3.01
N ALA A 206 9.57 10.73 -2.29
CA ALA A 206 8.18 10.62 -1.88
C ALA A 206 7.20 10.34 -3.05
N PRO A 207 7.20 11.10 -4.16
CA PRO A 207 6.31 10.82 -5.28
C PRO A 207 6.59 9.48 -5.94
N LYS A 208 7.87 9.08 -6.01
CA LYS A 208 8.28 7.81 -6.63
C LYS A 208 7.82 6.61 -5.80
N LEU A 209 7.94 6.69 -4.48
CA LEU A 209 7.52 5.63 -3.56
C LEU A 209 5.99 5.46 -3.55
N ILE A 210 5.23 6.56 -3.52
CA ILE A 210 3.78 6.52 -3.60
C ILE A 210 3.33 5.88 -4.93
N THR A 211 3.95 6.27 -6.03
CA THR A 211 3.68 5.70 -7.34
C THR A 211 3.98 4.20 -7.37
N ALA A 212 5.13 3.79 -6.86
CA ALA A 212 5.53 2.39 -6.81
C ALA A 212 4.55 1.55 -5.98
N SER A 213 4.13 2.04 -4.80
CA SER A 213 3.16 1.34 -3.95
C SER A 213 1.79 1.20 -4.63
N LEU A 214 1.32 2.25 -5.32
CA LEU A 214 0.05 2.20 -6.05
C LEU A 214 0.10 1.23 -7.25
N MET A 215 1.23 1.15 -7.94
CA MET A 215 1.44 0.21 -9.05
C MET A 215 1.64 -1.23 -8.57
N ALA A 216 2.11 -1.43 -7.34
CA ALA A 216 2.36 -2.75 -6.77
C ALA A 216 1.05 -3.55 -6.58
N ALA A 217 -0.04 -2.91 -6.18
CA ALA A 217 -1.32 -3.58 -5.93
C ALA A 217 -1.86 -4.38 -7.14
N PRO A 218 -2.05 -3.79 -8.35
CA PRO A 218 -2.46 -4.56 -9.52
C PRO A 218 -1.39 -5.56 -9.98
N GLY A 219 -0.10 -5.24 -9.84
CA GLY A 219 0.99 -6.15 -10.19
C GLY A 219 1.00 -7.42 -9.33
N ALA A 220 0.82 -7.29 -8.04
CA ALA A 220 0.73 -8.42 -7.10
C ALA A 220 -0.45 -9.34 -7.42
N LEU A 221 -1.62 -8.75 -7.74
CA LEU A 221 -2.79 -9.53 -8.19
C LEU A 221 -2.51 -10.33 -9.45
N VAL A 222 -1.85 -9.74 -10.44
CA VAL A 222 -1.49 -10.44 -11.68
C VAL A 222 -0.61 -11.63 -11.37
N ILE A 223 0.45 -11.46 -10.59
CA ILE A 223 1.39 -12.54 -10.25
C ILE A 223 0.69 -13.62 -9.44
N ALA A 224 -0.11 -13.26 -8.44
CA ALA A 224 -0.85 -14.22 -7.63
C ALA A 224 -1.82 -15.07 -8.46
N LYS A 225 -2.54 -14.46 -9.41
CA LYS A 225 -3.48 -15.16 -10.30
C LYS A 225 -2.79 -15.98 -11.40
N ILE A 226 -1.53 -15.71 -11.71
CA ILE A 226 -0.71 -16.60 -12.56
C ILE A 226 -0.24 -17.80 -11.75
N LEU A 227 0.27 -17.58 -10.53
CA LEU A 227 0.76 -18.65 -9.64
C LEU A 227 -0.36 -19.60 -9.23
N PHE A 228 -1.49 -19.05 -8.81
CA PHE A 228 -2.64 -19.82 -8.35
C PHE A 228 -3.92 -19.32 -9.04
N PRO A 229 -4.20 -19.82 -10.27
CA PRO A 229 -5.40 -19.44 -11.00
C PRO A 229 -6.67 -19.79 -10.25
N GLU A 230 -7.72 -19.00 -10.42
CA GLU A 230 -9.02 -19.24 -9.80
C GLU A 230 -9.66 -20.49 -10.41
N THR A 231 -9.85 -21.50 -9.59
CA THR A 231 -10.50 -22.75 -9.99
C THR A 231 -11.86 -22.94 -9.32
N GLU A 232 -12.13 -22.17 -8.26
CA GLU A 232 -13.33 -22.23 -7.45
C GLU A 232 -14.21 -21.01 -7.74
N VAL A 233 -15.50 -21.10 -7.40
CA VAL A 233 -16.42 -19.96 -7.54
C VAL A 233 -16.31 -19.09 -6.30
N SER A 234 -15.73 -17.91 -6.44
CA SER A 234 -15.64 -16.93 -5.36
C SER A 234 -17.04 -16.49 -4.93
N GLN A 235 -17.35 -16.58 -3.65
CA GLN A 235 -18.63 -16.14 -3.09
C GLN A 235 -18.76 -14.60 -3.05
N THR A 236 -17.62 -13.89 -3.16
CA THR A 236 -17.55 -12.43 -3.17
C THR A 236 -17.54 -11.84 -4.59
N MET A 237 -17.58 -12.69 -5.64
CA MET A 237 -17.58 -12.26 -7.02
C MET A 237 -18.99 -11.79 -7.44
N GLY A 238 -19.13 -10.53 -7.83
CA GLY A 238 -20.39 -9.98 -8.35
C GLY A 238 -21.39 -9.50 -7.30
N ARG A 239 -21.15 -9.66 -6.02
CA ARG A 239 -21.94 -9.03 -4.97
C ARG A 239 -21.32 -7.69 -4.58
N SER A 240 -22.09 -6.62 -4.74
CA SER A 240 -21.78 -5.29 -4.22
C SER A 240 -21.93 -5.27 -2.67
N GLU A 241 -21.25 -6.19 -2.00
CA GLU A 241 -21.24 -6.30 -0.52
C GLU A 241 -20.48 -5.17 0.17
N GLU A 242 -19.94 -4.23 -0.60
CA GLU A 242 -19.27 -3.03 -0.10
C GLU A 242 -20.12 -2.20 0.86
N ARG A 243 -21.45 -2.28 0.78
CA ARG A 243 -22.34 -1.68 1.79
C ARG A 243 -22.25 -2.35 3.16
N ARG A 244 -21.91 -3.65 3.20
CA ARG A 244 -21.67 -4.38 4.46
C ARG A 244 -20.26 -4.16 4.98
N VAL A 245 -19.23 -4.20 4.10
CA VAL A 245 -17.82 -3.98 4.48
C VAL A 245 -17.66 -2.64 5.20
N GLY A 246 -18.16 -1.55 4.63
CA GLY A 246 -18.09 -0.24 5.28
C GLY A 246 -18.84 -0.17 6.60
N LYS A 247 -20.00 -0.84 6.72
CA LYS A 247 -20.79 -0.86 7.96
C LYS A 247 -20.24 -1.81 9.01
N GLU A 248 -19.69 -2.96 8.62
CA GLU A 248 -19.11 -3.92 9.55
C GLU A 248 -17.73 -3.49 10.02
N CYS A 249 -16.92 -2.89 9.17
CA CYS A 249 -15.66 -2.27 9.59
C CYS A 249 -15.90 -1.11 10.57
N LEU A 250 -16.90 -0.27 10.33
CA LEU A 250 -17.35 0.76 11.28
C LEU A 250 -17.87 0.17 12.58
N ARG A 251 -18.60 -0.96 12.54
CA ARG A 251 -19.06 -1.67 13.74
C ARG A 251 -17.90 -2.29 14.51
N LEU A 252 -16.96 -2.97 13.83
CA LEU A 252 -15.79 -3.58 14.46
C LEU A 252 -14.85 -2.53 15.07
N CYS A 253 -14.59 -1.42 14.37
CA CYS A 253 -13.86 -0.31 14.95
C CYS A 253 -14.60 0.31 16.14
N ARG A 254 -15.92 0.48 16.05
CA ARG A 254 -16.74 1.06 17.13
C ARG A 254 -16.87 0.14 18.35
N SER A 255 -16.94 -1.18 18.16
CA SER A 255 -17.01 -2.15 19.25
C SER A 255 -15.66 -2.36 19.95
N ARG A 256 -14.55 -2.19 19.27
CA ARG A 256 -13.21 -2.38 19.83
C ARG A 256 -12.75 -1.18 20.69
N TRP A 257 -13.41 -0.02 20.55
CA TRP A 257 -13.13 1.20 21.33
C TRP A 257 -14.26 1.53 22.31
N SER A 258 -15.23 0.64 22.48
CA SER A 258 -16.20 0.77 23.57
C SER A 258 -15.52 0.33 24.87
N PRO A 259 -15.45 1.20 25.90
CA PRO A 259 -14.77 0.86 27.17
C PRO A 259 -15.53 -0.11 28.05
N TYR A 260 -16.61 -0.72 27.55
CA TYR A 260 -17.43 -1.66 28.30
C TYR A 260 -17.58 -2.97 27.50
N HIS A 261 -16.63 -3.86 27.66
CA HIS A 261 -16.79 -5.32 27.74
C HIS A 261 -15.55 -5.89 28.39
#